data_7a0a7c98168eb5df796fa7a344a6f0f6
#
_entry.id   7a0a7c98168eb5df796fa7a344a6f0f6
#
_cell.length_a   1.000
_cell.length_b   1.000
_cell.length_c   1.000
_cell.angle_alpha   90.00
_cell.angle_beta   90.00
_cell.angle_gamma   90.00
#
_symmetry.space_group_name_H-M   'P 1'
#
loop_
_entity.id
_entity.type
_entity.pdbx_description
1 polymer ?
#
loop_
_entity_poly.entity_id
_entity_poly.type
_entity_poly.pdbx_seq_one_letter_code
_entity_poly.pdbx_strand_id
1 'polypeptide(L)'
;MRTSLFVASVLLALSACGDDSTAGDGGDDGGIDAATDSSVTVDSSTPMDSGTTGDATSTDGAADAMMDAGPVGSAGCVDGAGLDEGEHTFMLEGMMRRYILRLPNGYTRERPWPLVLALHGNGGSTSYWDGTSGSRNIRGVLQDDAILIVAEAIDGQWRDYSMDSSTWPARIESELLYFEEVLTQAREDLCIREDAIFSMGFSGGGSFSGVLGCRRTDIRAIAVGGSVIYFDEADCVGYPAAWITIGTEELTSGREAYRDWFRDRAGCSDTSMPTEPDPPCVAYDGCNPDTPVHYCQHPDGHIWPDFGSDAMWQFFSQFLD
;
A
#
# COMPACT_ATOMS: atom_id res chain seq x y z
N MET A 1 34.34 -13.57 -60.54
CA MET A 1 33.94 -12.26 -60.04
C MET A 1 33.37 -12.47 -58.61
N ARG A 2 34.16 -12.17 -57.61
CA ARG A 2 33.80 -12.28 -56.20
C ARG A 2 33.58 -10.86 -55.67
N THR A 3 32.35 -10.56 -55.25
CA THR A 3 32.00 -9.26 -54.67
C THR A 3 31.97 -9.42 -53.16
N SER A 4 32.88 -8.75 -52.48
CA SER A 4 32.98 -8.70 -51.02
C SER A 4 32.07 -7.57 -50.52
N LEU A 5 31.10 -7.90 -49.60
CA LEU A 5 30.38 -6.90 -48.84
C LEU A 5 31.14 -6.61 -47.56
N PHE A 6 31.49 -5.34 -47.34
CA PHE A 6 31.95 -4.81 -46.06
C PHE A 6 30.75 -4.48 -45.18
N VAL A 7 30.72 -5.09 -43.99
CA VAL A 7 29.80 -4.70 -42.92
C VAL A 7 30.54 -3.70 -42.03
N ALA A 8 30.02 -2.50 -41.94
CA ALA A 8 30.52 -1.46 -41.02
C ALA A 8 29.76 -1.59 -39.70
N SER A 9 30.51 -1.93 -38.66
CA SER A 9 29.99 -1.91 -37.26
C SER A 9 30.03 -0.48 -36.75
N VAL A 10 28.89 0.07 -36.37
CA VAL A 10 28.75 1.33 -35.65
C VAL A 10 28.75 1.03 -34.16
N LEU A 11 29.81 1.43 -33.47
CA LEU A 11 29.84 1.48 -32.00
C LEU A 11 29.10 2.75 -31.53
N LEU A 12 27.99 2.60 -30.82
CA LEU A 12 27.42 3.69 -30.03
C LEU A 12 28.08 3.71 -28.66
N ALA A 13 28.75 4.80 -28.36
CA ALA A 13 29.22 5.12 -27.02
C ALA A 13 28.07 5.72 -26.21
N LEU A 14 27.72 5.09 -25.11
CA LEU A 14 26.82 5.63 -24.09
C LEU A 14 27.63 6.57 -23.19
N SER A 15 27.36 7.85 -23.28
CA SER A 15 27.81 8.86 -22.32
C SER A 15 26.92 8.80 -21.08
N ALA A 16 27.51 8.49 -19.94
CA ALA A 16 26.91 8.70 -18.64
C ALA A 16 26.97 10.20 -18.30
N CYS A 17 25.84 10.85 -18.15
CA CYS A 17 25.74 12.17 -17.51
C CYS A 17 25.54 11.95 -16.01
N GLY A 18 26.55 12.36 -15.24
CA GLY A 18 26.42 12.58 -13.82
C GLY A 18 25.72 13.92 -13.57
N ASP A 19 24.74 13.94 -12.71
CA ASP A 19 24.13 15.15 -12.20
C ASP A 19 24.73 15.48 -10.84
N ASP A 20 25.51 16.55 -10.85
CA ASP A 20 26.01 17.24 -9.67
C ASP A 20 25.11 18.47 -9.46
N SER A 21 24.26 18.47 -8.44
CA SER A 21 23.50 19.63 -8.02
C SER A 21 23.80 19.99 -6.59
N THR A 22 24.68 20.97 -6.47
CA THR A 22 25.03 21.70 -5.27
C THR A 22 23.84 22.44 -4.67
N ALA A 23 23.71 22.31 -3.35
CA ALA A 23 22.81 23.05 -2.49
C ALA A 23 23.08 24.55 -2.51
N GLY A 24 22.01 25.32 -2.52
CA GLY A 24 21.98 26.76 -2.21
C GLY A 24 21.27 26.99 -0.88
N ASP A 25 22.07 27.43 0.07
CA ASP A 25 21.69 27.91 1.40
C ASP A 25 21.01 29.31 1.28
N GLY A 26 19.99 29.56 2.13
CA GLY A 26 19.36 30.87 2.21
C GLY A 26 18.31 30.91 3.31
N GLY A 27 18.75 31.18 4.53
CA GLY A 27 17.88 31.46 5.67
C GLY A 27 17.14 32.78 5.53
N ASP A 28 16.05 32.92 6.24
CA ASP A 28 15.81 34.14 7.03
C ASP A 28 14.75 33.90 8.12
N ASP A 29 15.05 34.53 9.26
CA ASP A 29 14.32 34.55 10.51
C ASP A 29 13.02 35.36 10.43
N GLY A 30 12.05 34.98 11.25
CA GLY A 30 10.88 35.82 11.50
C GLY A 30 9.98 35.26 12.60
N GLY A 31 10.41 35.40 13.85
CA GLY A 31 9.56 35.15 14.99
C GLY A 31 8.54 36.26 15.20
N ILE A 32 7.34 35.92 15.67
CA ILE A 32 6.50 36.80 16.48
C ILE A 32 5.75 35.97 17.52
N ASP A 33 6.01 36.33 18.79
CA ASP A 33 5.24 35.96 19.97
C ASP A 33 3.83 36.55 19.93
N ALA A 34 2.85 35.82 20.45
CA ALA A 34 1.85 36.41 21.36
C ALA A 34 0.98 35.36 22.02
N ALA A 35 1.12 35.24 23.28
CA ALA A 35 0.22 34.54 24.22
C ALA A 35 -1.12 35.27 24.34
N THR A 36 -2.22 34.53 24.52
CA THR A 36 -3.27 34.92 25.46
C THR A 36 -3.99 33.70 26.03
N ASP A 37 -3.84 33.63 27.31
CA ASP A 37 -4.53 32.86 28.33
C ASP A 37 -6.05 33.14 28.31
N SER A 38 -6.88 32.13 28.43
CA SER A 38 -8.23 32.26 29.02
C SER A 38 -8.69 30.93 29.58
N SER A 39 -8.47 30.83 30.89
CA SER A 39 -9.09 29.87 31.80
C SER A 39 -10.59 30.13 31.93
N VAL A 40 -11.43 29.10 31.76
CA VAL A 40 -12.81 29.09 32.26
C VAL A 40 -13.01 27.83 33.12
N THR A 41 -13.08 28.08 34.39
CA THR A 41 -13.58 27.17 35.42
C THR A 41 -15.11 27.19 35.39
N VAL A 42 -15.76 26.02 35.34
CA VAL A 42 -17.17 25.89 35.74
C VAL A 42 -17.36 24.76 36.71
N ASP A 43 -18.09 25.11 37.72
CA ASP A 43 -18.34 24.58 39.03
C ASP A 43 -19.18 23.30 39.07
N SER A 44 -18.99 22.57 40.17
CA SER A 44 -19.70 21.36 40.57
C SER A 44 -21.11 21.68 41.10
N SER A 45 -22.09 20.86 40.79
CA SER A 45 -23.15 20.54 41.75
C SER A 45 -23.97 19.32 41.34
N THR A 46 -23.86 18.26 42.12
CA THR A 46 -24.85 17.20 42.26
C THR A 46 -26.08 17.71 43.04
N PRO A 47 -27.27 17.07 42.85
CA PRO A 47 -27.76 16.28 44.01
C PRO A 47 -28.32 14.89 43.60
N MET A 48 -28.22 14.03 44.58
CA MET A 48 -28.85 12.73 44.72
C MET A 48 -30.37 12.86 44.79
N ASP A 49 -31.09 11.88 44.22
CA ASP A 49 -32.31 11.39 44.85
C ASP A 49 -32.47 9.87 44.64
N SER A 50 -33.05 9.28 45.66
CA SER A 50 -33.13 7.87 45.99
C SER A 50 -34.43 7.23 45.56
N GLY A 51 -34.31 5.93 45.19
CA GLY A 51 -35.34 4.96 45.57
C GLY A 51 -36.28 4.51 44.48
N THR A 52 -36.23 3.26 44.07
CA THR A 52 -37.30 2.29 44.35
C THR A 52 -36.91 0.88 43.91
N THR A 53 -37.13 -0.05 44.79
CA THR A 53 -37.06 -1.51 44.62
C THR A 53 -38.13 -2.02 43.62
N GLY A 54 -37.73 -2.89 42.71
CA GLY A 54 -38.63 -3.59 41.80
C GLY A 54 -38.01 -4.90 41.35
N ASP A 55 -38.58 -5.90 41.84
CA ASP A 55 -38.66 -7.34 41.66
C ASP A 55 -37.93 -8.04 40.51
N ALA A 56 -37.28 -9.13 40.90
CA ALA A 56 -36.60 -10.08 40.07
C ALA A 56 -37.59 -10.93 39.24
N THR A 57 -37.52 -10.87 37.95
CA THR A 57 -37.94 -11.97 37.08
C THR A 57 -36.71 -12.42 36.28
N SER A 58 -36.27 -13.61 36.65
CA SER A 58 -35.34 -14.43 35.89
C SER A 58 -35.95 -14.72 34.53
N THR A 59 -35.39 -14.18 33.48
CA THR A 59 -35.58 -14.72 32.13
C THR A 59 -34.25 -15.31 31.72
N ASP A 60 -34.27 -16.61 31.48
CA ASP A 60 -33.20 -17.42 30.91
C ASP A 60 -32.57 -16.67 29.72
N GLY A 61 -31.34 -16.27 29.91
CA GLY A 61 -30.50 -15.74 28.82
C GLY A 61 -30.18 -16.87 27.86
N ALA A 62 -30.91 -16.92 26.75
CA ALA A 62 -30.36 -17.53 25.57
C ALA A 62 -29.06 -16.77 25.25
N ALA A 63 -27.93 -17.42 25.50
CA ALA A 63 -26.66 -16.99 24.92
C ALA A 63 -26.88 -17.07 23.42
N ASP A 64 -27.12 -15.91 22.78
CA ASP A 64 -26.92 -15.76 21.36
C ASP A 64 -25.44 -16.13 21.11
N ALA A 65 -25.25 -17.36 20.64
CA ALA A 65 -24.01 -17.72 19.98
C ALA A 65 -23.91 -16.73 18.80
N MET A 66 -23.08 -15.69 18.96
CA MET A 66 -22.57 -14.95 17.82
C MET A 66 -21.92 -16.01 16.93
N MET A 67 -22.64 -16.47 15.93
CA MET A 67 -22.03 -17.20 14.84
C MET A 67 -21.02 -16.22 14.27
N ASP A 68 -19.76 -16.59 14.39
CA ASP A 68 -18.69 -15.93 13.68
C ASP A 68 -19.08 -15.93 12.20
N ALA A 69 -19.57 -14.78 11.74
CA ALA A 69 -19.92 -14.62 10.34
C ALA A 69 -18.56 -14.60 9.62
N GLY A 70 -18.23 -15.74 9.00
CA GLY A 70 -16.99 -15.88 8.25
C GLY A 70 -16.70 -14.67 7.35
N PRO A 71 -15.50 -14.58 6.74
CA PRO A 71 -15.09 -13.42 5.99
C PRO A 71 -16.11 -12.99 4.94
N VAL A 72 -16.38 -11.68 4.87
CA VAL A 72 -17.36 -11.10 3.93
C VAL A 72 -16.77 -11.19 2.51
N GLY A 73 -17.48 -11.91 1.64
CA GLY A 73 -17.12 -12.02 0.23
C GLY A 73 -17.78 -10.94 -0.64
N SER A 74 -17.11 -10.58 -1.74
CA SER A 74 -17.63 -9.66 -2.77
C SER A 74 -18.82 -10.24 -3.54
N ALA A 75 -19.49 -9.41 -4.35
CA ALA A 75 -20.61 -9.84 -5.21
C ALA A 75 -20.20 -10.98 -6.16
N GLY A 76 -18.97 -10.99 -6.62
CA GLY A 76 -18.43 -12.04 -7.49
C GLY A 76 -18.43 -13.45 -6.88
N CYS A 77 -18.59 -13.60 -5.56
CA CYS A 77 -18.77 -14.89 -4.92
C CYS A 77 -20.10 -15.55 -5.30
N VAL A 78 -21.13 -14.77 -5.61
CA VAL A 78 -22.51 -15.24 -5.88
C VAL A 78 -22.82 -15.18 -7.36
N ASP A 79 -22.71 -13.99 -7.95
CA ASP A 79 -23.23 -13.67 -9.28
C ASP A 79 -22.14 -13.36 -10.32
N GLY A 80 -20.85 -13.39 -9.95
CA GLY A 80 -19.76 -13.00 -10.84
C GLY A 80 -19.71 -13.81 -12.14
N ALA A 81 -19.44 -13.16 -13.25
CA ALA A 81 -19.21 -13.83 -14.55
C ALA A 81 -17.87 -14.57 -14.56
N GLY A 82 -16.93 -14.14 -13.72
CA GLY A 82 -15.53 -14.58 -13.68
C GLY A 82 -14.68 -13.79 -14.65
N LEU A 83 -13.44 -13.56 -14.22
CA LEU A 83 -12.38 -13.04 -15.09
C LEU A 83 -11.37 -14.15 -15.31
N ASP A 84 -10.93 -14.31 -16.56
CA ASP A 84 -9.84 -15.22 -16.88
C ASP A 84 -8.50 -14.63 -16.46
N GLU A 85 -7.53 -15.49 -16.14
CA GLU A 85 -6.15 -15.02 -15.96
C GLU A 85 -5.60 -14.39 -17.23
N GLY A 86 -4.80 -13.36 -17.08
CA GLY A 86 -4.12 -12.71 -18.20
C GLY A 86 -4.18 -11.19 -18.14
N GLU A 87 -3.88 -10.59 -19.28
CA GLU A 87 -3.96 -9.15 -19.46
C GLU A 87 -5.41 -8.71 -19.69
N HIS A 88 -5.85 -7.73 -18.93
CA HIS A 88 -7.13 -7.05 -19.07
C HIS A 88 -6.90 -5.61 -19.50
N THR A 89 -7.71 -5.14 -20.43
CA THR A 89 -7.65 -3.77 -20.95
C THR A 89 -9.04 -3.14 -20.97
N PHE A 90 -9.13 -1.86 -20.63
CA PHE A 90 -10.37 -1.10 -20.67
C PHE A 90 -10.10 0.37 -20.97
N MET A 91 -11.12 1.09 -21.41
CA MET A 91 -11.04 2.52 -21.66
C MET A 91 -11.47 3.30 -20.43
N LEU A 92 -10.62 4.19 -19.95
CA LEU A 92 -10.91 5.12 -18.85
C LEU A 92 -10.50 6.53 -19.27
N GLU A 93 -11.40 7.49 -19.16
CA GLU A 93 -11.16 8.88 -19.53
C GLU A 93 -10.54 9.06 -20.94
N GLY A 94 -10.89 8.18 -21.89
CA GLY A 94 -10.38 8.22 -23.28
C GLY A 94 -8.98 7.60 -23.44
N MET A 95 -8.39 7.05 -22.40
CA MET A 95 -7.11 6.34 -22.44
C MET A 95 -7.33 4.84 -22.26
N MET A 96 -6.52 4.02 -22.96
CA MET A 96 -6.48 2.59 -22.71
C MET A 96 -5.66 2.32 -21.46
N ARG A 97 -6.30 1.64 -20.50
CA ARG A 97 -5.64 1.19 -19.25
C ARG A 97 -5.54 -0.33 -19.27
N ARG A 98 -4.59 -0.87 -18.51
CA ARG A 98 -4.42 -2.32 -18.41
C ARG A 98 -3.91 -2.76 -17.06
N TYR A 99 -4.17 -4.04 -16.75
CA TYR A 99 -3.56 -4.77 -15.64
C TYR A 99 -3.39 -6.25 -16.02
N ILE A 100 -2.60 -6.99 -15.27
CA ILE A 100 -2.54 -8.45 -15.35
C ILE A 100 -3.24 -9.04 -14.12
N LEU A 101 -4.14 -9.99 -14.36
CA LEU A 101 -4.78 -10.80 -13.33
C LEU A 101 -4.08 -12.16 -13.21
N ARG A 102 -3.80 -12.59 -11.97
CA ARG A 102 -3.38 -13.94 -11.63
C ARG A 102 -4.29 -14.49 -10.54
N LEU A 103 -4.84 -15.66 -10.78
CA LEU A 103 -5.67 -16.36 -9.82
C LEU A 103 -4.82 -17.38 -9.04
N PRO A 104 -5.09 -17.60 -7.76
CA PRO A 104 -4.39 -18.63 -6.99
C PRO A 104 -4.74 -20.03 -7.51
N ASN A 105 -3.82 -20.96 -7.34
CA ASN A 105 -4.07 -22.36 -7.68
C ASN A 105 -5.32 -22.86 -6.94
N GLY A 106 -6.22 -23.49 -7.67
CA GLY A 106 -7.48 -23.97 -7.10
C GLY A 106 -8.48 -22.86 -6.72
N TYR A 107 -8.36 -21.67 -7.34
CA TYR A 107 -9.37 -20.63 -7.19
C TYR A 107 -10.78 -21.15 -7.42
N THR A 108 -11.68 -20.88 -6.47
CA THR A 108 -13.11 -21.14 -6.60
C THR A 108 -13.88 -19.95 -6.02
N ARG A 109 -15.18 -19.86 -6.33
CA ARG A 109 -16.08 -18.86 -5.75
C ARG A 109 -16.71 -19.30 -4.43
N GLU A 110 -16.41 -20.50 -3.95
CA GLU A 110 -16.98 -21.07 -2.72
C GLU A 110 -16.40 -20.46 -1.45
N ARG A 111 -15.26 -19.78 -1.57
CA ARG A 111 -14.64 -19.02 -0.48
C ARG A 111 -14.09 -17.69 -0.99
N PRO A 112 -14.18 -16.61 -0.20
CA PRO A 112 -13.54 -15.36 -0.57
C PRO A 112 -12.01 -15.44 -0.43
N TRP A 113 -11.32 -14.82 -1.40
CA TRP A 113 -9.87 -14.83 -1.50
C TRP A 113 -9.27 -13.45 -1.22
N PRO A 114 -8.14 -13.36 -0.51
CA PRO A 114 -7.38 -12.12 -0.41
C PRO A 114 -7.01 -11.57 -1.79
N LEU A 115 -6.93 -10.25 -1.91
CA LEU A 115 -6.50 -9.57 -3.13
C LEU A 115 -5.26 -8.73 -2.86
N VAL A 116 -4.22 -8.86 -3.69
CA VAL A 116 -3.01 -8.05 -3.67
C VAL A 116 -2.91 -7.22 -4.94
N LEU A 117 -2.88 -5.90 -4.79
CA LEU A 117 -2.57 -4.93 -5.85
C LEU A 117 -1.06 -4.70 -5.86
N ALA A 118 -0.36 -5.04 -6.95
CA ALA A 118 1.09 -4.89 -7.07
C ALA A 118 1.44 -3.76 -8.06
N LEU A 119 2.14 -2.73 -7.56
CA LEU A 119 2.44 -1.50 -8.25
C LEU A 119 3.94 -1.40 -8.56
N HIS A 120 4.28 -1.32 -9.85
CA HIS A 120 5.67 -1.25 -10.33
C HIS A 120 6.36 0.08 -9.96
N GLY A 121 7.70 0.09 -9.93
CA GLY A 121 8.48 1.33 -9.83
C GLY A 121 8.40 2.17 -11.11
N ASN A 122 8.85 3.43 -11.04
CA ASN A 122 8.85 4.33 -12.19
C ASN A 122 9.59 3.73 -13.40
N GLY A 123 9.01 3.87 -14.58
CA GLY A 123 9.51 3.27 -15.81
C GLY A 123 9.22 1.78 -15.93
N GLY A 124 8.48 1.19 -14.99
CA GLY A 124 8.05 -0.19 -15.03
C GLY A 124 6.79 -0.42 -15.84
N SER A 125 6.30 -1.65 -15.79
CA SER A 125 5.09 -2.12 -16.44
C SER A 125 4.51 -3.31 -15.68
N THR A 126 3.44 -3.91 -16.18
CA THR A 126 2.84 -5.14 -15.63
C THR A 126 3.82 -6.30 -15.48
N SER A 127 4.90 -6.36 -16.25
CA SER A 127 5.92 -7.42 -16.10
C SER A 127 6.77 -7.30 -14.83
N TYR A 128 6.72 -6.17 -14.14
CA TYR A 128 7.61 -5.90 -12.99
C TYR A 128 7.36 -6.87 -11.81
N TRP A 129 6.11 -7.20 -11.53
CA TRP A 129 5.71 -8.08 -10.43
C TRP A 129 5.12 -9.44 -10.86
N ASP A 130 5.07 -9.73 -12.17
CA ASP A 130 4.54 -10.99 -12.71
C ASP A 130 5.58 -12.14 -12.70
N GLY A 131 6.66 -11.99 -11.94
CA GLY A 131 7.73 -12.97 -11.84
C GLY A 131 7.42 -14.09 -10.85
N THR A 132 7.99 -15.29 -11.12
CA THR A 132 7.92 -16.48 -10.27
C THR A 132 9.29 -16.88 -9.70
N SER A 133 10.27 -15.99 -9.74
CA SER A 133 11.62 -16.23 -9.23
C SER A 133 12.37 -14.91 -8.99
N GLY A 134 13.44 -14.96 -8.20
CA GLY A 134 14.23 -13.80 -7.82
C GLY A 134 13.55 -12.94 -6.75
N SER A 135 14.13 -11.80 -6.40
CA SER A 135 13.62 -10.92 -5.34
C SER A 135 12.19 -10.44 -5.57
N ARG A 136 11.76 -10.30 -6.83
CA ARG A 136 10.40 -9.88 -7.21
C ARG A 136 9.46 -11.04 -7.52
N ASN A 137 9.62 -12.15 -6.82
CA ASN A 137 8.84 -13.38 -6.95
C ASN A 137 7.43 -13.27 -6.32
N ILE A 138 6.72 -12.18 -6.58
CA ILE A 138 5.40 -11.94 -5.97
C ILE A 138 4.37 -12.97 -6.45
N ARG A 139 4.31 -13.22 -7.77
CA ARG A 139 3.41 -14.24 -8.31
C ARG A 139 3.66 -15.63 -7.74
N GLY A 140 4.95 -16.01 -7.56
CA GLY A 140 5.30 -17.31 -6.98
C GLY A 140 4.93 -17.42 -5.50
N VAL A 141 5.08 -16.33 -4.73
CA VAL A 141 4.72 -16.29 -3.30
C VAL A 141 3.21 -16.37 -3.10
N LEU A 142 2.43 -15.72 -3.96
CA LEU A 142 0.96 -15.64 -3.84
C LEU A 142 0.21 -16.77 -4.54
N GLN A 143 0.89 -17.66 -5.27
CA GLN A 143 0.29 -18.60 -6.21
C GLN A 143 -0.78 -19.54 -5.62
N ASP A 144 -0.77 -19.77 -4.30
CA ASP A 144 -1.72 -20.69 -3.64
C ASP A 144 -2.68 -19.93 -2.69
N ASP A 145 -2.45 -18.65 -2.44
CA ASP A 145 -3.03 -17.97 -1.29
C ASP A 145 -3.86 -16.73 -1.64
N ALA A 146 -3.55 -16.01 -2.72
CA ALA A 146 -4.19 -14.74 -3.02
C ALA A 146 -4.35 -14.46 -4.51
N ILE A 147 -5.37 -13.69 -4.84
CA ILE A 147 -5.54 -13.08 -6.17
C ILE A 147 -4.50 -11.97 -6.30
N LEU A 148 -3.77 -11.92 -7.42
CA LEU A 148 -2.80 -10.88 -7.73
C LEU A 148 -3.27 -10.06 -8.92
N ILE A 149 -3.33 -8.74 -8.74
CA ILE A 149 -3.50 -7.77 -9.82
C ILE A 149 -2.22 -6.96 -9.94
N VAL A 150 -1.52 -7.12 -11.06
CA VAL A 150 -0.34 -6.31 -11.40
C VAL A 150 -0.79 -5.13 -12.23
N ALA A 151 -0.81 -3.96 -11.60
CA ALA A 151 -1.30 -2.72 -12.18
C ALA A 151 -0.24 -2.03 -13.07
N GLU A 152 -0.68 -1.21 -14.03
CA GLU A 152 0.20 -0.39 -14.84
C GLU A 152 -0.21 1.08 -14.82
N ALA A 153 0.76 1.93 -14.44
CA ALA A 153 0.60 3.37 -14.44
C ALA A 153 0.62 3.97 -15.86
N ILE A 154 -0.01 5.11 -16.05
CA ILE A 154 0.09 5.90 -17.28
C ILE A 154 1.57 6.23 -17.54
N ASP A 155 2.05 5.91 -18.75
CA ASP A 155 3.44 6.12 -19.17
C ASP A 155 4.48 5.52 -18.20
N GLY A 156 4.10 4.48 -17.45
CA GLY A 156 4.95 3.83 -16.47
C GLY A 156 5.23 4.67 -15.21
N GLN A 157 4.45 5.71 -14.94
CA GLN A 157 4.69 6.65 -13.83
C GLN A 157 3.41 6.98 -13.07
N TRP A 158 3.39 6.73 -11.76
CA TRP A 158 2.25 6.97 -10.87
C TRP A 158 1.99 8.46 -10.57
N ARG A 159 2.95 9.33 -10.84
CA ARG A 159 2.79 10.79 -10.88
C ARG A 159 3.54 11.32 -12.08
N ASP A 160 3.21 12.52 -12.54
CA ASP A 160 3.90 13.14 -13.67
C ASP A 160 5.19 13.84 -13.21
N TYR A 161 6.34 13.22 -13.49
CA TYR A 161 7.66 13.77 -13.17
C TYR A 161 8.16 14.79 -14.20
N SER A 162 7.55 14.83 -15.38
CA SER A 162 7.91 15.77 -16.43
C SER A 162 7.31 17.17 -16.23
N MET A 163 6.31 17.26 -15.34
CA MET A 163 5.58 18.47 -15.05
C MET A 163 5.94 19.01 -13.66
N ASP A 164 5.65 20.28 -13.43
CA ASP A 164 5.81 20.83 -12.09
C ASP A 164 4.84 20.19 -11.09
N SER A 165 5.11 20.36 -9.78
CA SER A 165 4.33 19.71 -8.72
C SER A 165 2.85 20.09 -8.71
N SER A 166 2.46 21.19 -9.36
CA SER A 166 1.06 21.64 -9.43
C SER A 166 0.17 20.69 -10.25
N THR A 167 0.76 19.87 -11.12
CA THR A 167 0.03 18.89 -11.96
C THR A 167 -0.05 17.51 -11.36
N TRP A 168 0.72 17.22 -10.28
CA TRP A 168 0.72 15.91 -9.64
C TRP A 168 -0.65 15.49 -9.11
N PRO A 169 -1.45 16.36 -8.47
CA PRO A 169 -2.79 15.99 -8.02
C PRO A 169 -3.68 15.44 -9.13
N ALA A 170 -3.66 16.04 -10.31
CA ALA A 170 -4.48 15.58 -11.44
C ALA A 170 -4.10 14.17 -11.89
N ARG A 171 -2.80 13.83 -11.94
CA ARG A 171 -2.33 12.47 -12.27
C ARG A 171 -2.71 11.49 -11.17
N ILE A 172 -2.57 11.88 -9.91
CA ILE A 172 -2.95 11.05 -8.76
C ILE A 172 -4.44 10.72 -8.80
N GLU A 173 -5.30 11.69 -9.07
CA GLU A 173 -6.75 11.46 -9.19
C GLU A 173 -7.09 10.52 -10.36
N SER A 174 -6.45 10.67 -11.52
CA SER A 174 -6.65 9.76 -12.66
C SER A 174 -6.20 8.32 -12.33
N GLU A 175 -5.11 8.13 -11.60
CA GLU A 175 -4.68 6.82 -11.13
C GLU A 175 -5.62 6.26 -10.03
N LEU A 176 -6.19 7.10 -9.16
CA LEU A 176 -7.20 6.65 -8.19
C LEU A 176 -8.48 6.17 -8.89
N LEU A 177 -8.94 6.86 -9.94
CA LEU A 177 -10.06 6.39 -10.77
C LEU A 177 -9.75 5.05 -11.46
N TYR A 178 -8.52 4.83 -11.88
CA TYR A 178 -8.10 3.55 -12.44
C TYR A 178 -8.23 2.42 -11.41
N PHE A 179 -7.77 2.62 -10.17
CA PHE A 179 -7.92 1.60 -9.13
C PHE A 179 -9.37 1.42 -8.69
N GLU A 180 -10.20 2.46 -8.74
CA GLU A 180 -11.64 2.33 -8.50
C GLU A 180 -12.27 1.38 -9.52
N GLU A 181 -11.98 1.56 -10.80
CA GLU A 181 -12.49 0.71 -11.87
C GLU A 181 -11.96 -0.74 -11.76
N VAL A 182 -10.65 -0.92 -11.51
CA VAL A 182 -10.02 -2.24 -11.33
C VAL A 182 -10.66 -3.00 -10.17
N LEU A 183 -10.88 -2.32 -9.03
CA LEU A 183 -11.49 -2.94 -7.86
C LEU A 183 -12.98 -3.22 -8.06
N THR A 184 -13.68 -2.37 -8.81
CA THR A 184 -15.09 -2.61 -9.18
C THR A 184 -15.22 -3.87 -10.02
N GLN A 185 -14.45 -4.00 -11.10
CA GLN A 185 -14.43 -5.21 -11.94
C GLN A 185 -14.06 -6.46 -11.12
N ALA A 186 -13.03 -6.34 -10.29
CA ALA A 186 -12.60 -7.45 -9.46
C ALA A 186 -13.68 -7.90 -8.45
N ARG A 187 -14.40 -6.97 -7.81
CA ARG A 187 -15.51 -7.28 -6.88
C ARG A 187 -16.73 -7.87 -7.55
N GLU A 188 -17.05 -7.42 -8.75
CA GLU A 188 -18.19 -7.90 -9.52
C GLU A 188 -17.95 -9.32 -10.05
N ASP A 189 -16.74 -9.63 -10.47
CA ASP A 189 -16.44 -10.86 -11.22
C ASP A 189 -15.67 -11.92 -10.43
N LEU A 190 -14.95 -11.55 -9.38
CA LEU A 190 -14.13 -12.45 -8.56
C LEU A 190 -14.65 -12.54 -7.13
N CYS A 191 -14.51 -13.70 -6.50
CA CYS A 191 -14.84 -13.87 -5.08
C CYS A 191 -13.68 -13.36 -4.22
N ILE A 192 -13.74 -12.07 -3.85
CA ILE A 192 -12.72 -11.37 -3.07
C ILE A 192 -13.17 -11.29 -1.60
N ARG A 193 -12.22 -11.44 -0.69
CA ARG A 193 -12.38 -11.17 0.73
C ARG A 193 -12.26 -9.65 0.96
N GLU A 194 -13.39 -9.00 1.27
CA GLU A 194 -13.50 -7.53 1.34
C GLU A 194 -12.65 -6.89 2.44
N ASP A 195 -12.37 -7.61 3.51
CA ASP A 195 -11.50 -7.17 4.62
C ASP A 195 -10.01 -7.52 4.41
N ALA A 196 -9.65 -8.10 3.25
CA ALA A 196 -8.30 -8.53 2.92
C ALA A 196 -7.86 -8.05 1.52
N ILE A 197 -8.00 -6.76 1.27
CA ILE A 197 -7.47 -6.09 0.08
C ILE A 197 -6.17 -5.38 0.48
N PHE A 198 -5.07 -5.74 -0.16
CA PHE A 198 -3.72 -5.28 0.13
C PHE A 198 -3.13 -4.53 -1.06
N SER A 199 -2.24 -3.58 -0.80
CA SER A 199 -1.47 -2.92 -1.84
C SER A 199 0.02 -3.02 -1.55
N MET A 200 0.80 -3.38 -2.56
CA MET A 200 2.25 -3.42 -2.45
C MET A 200 2.94 -2.70 -3.60
N GLY A 201 4.15 -2.24 -3.37
CA GLY A 201 4.90 -1.61 -4.46
C GLY A 201 6.31 -1.19 -4.08
N PHE A 202 7.08 -0.85 -5.11
CA PHE A 202 8.45 -0.39 -4.94
C PHE A 202 8.65 0.99 -5.58
N SER A 203 9.44 1.86 -4.94
CA SER A 203 9.76 3.19 -5.47
C SER A 203 8.49 4.01 -5.72
N GLY A 204 8.24 4.47 -6.92
CA GLY A 204 7.02 5.18 -7.29
C GLY A 204 5.75 4.37 -7.02
N GLY A 205 5.77 3.04 -7.25
CA GLY A 205 4.63 2.16 -6.94
C GLY A 205 4.39 2.03 -5.44
N GLY A 206 5.43 1.99 -4.62
CA GLY A 206 5.28 1.99 -3.17
C GLY A 206 4.77 3.34 -2.65
N SER A 207 5.21 4.45 -3.25
CA SER A 207 4.67 5.78 -2.96
C SER A 207 3.17 5.86 -3.30
N PHE A 208 2.74 5.24 -4.42
CA PHE A 208 1.33 5.21 -4.79
C PHE A 208 0.51 4.20 -3.97
N SER A 209 1.11 3.11 -3.50
CA SER A 209 0.48 2.24 -2.48
C SER A 209 0.16 3.02 -1.20
N GLY A 210 1.01 3.97 -0.81
CA GLY A 210 0.72 4.94 0.26
C GLY A 210 -0.46 5.86 -0.07
N VAL A 211 -0.59 6.32 -1.32
CA VAL A 211 -1.77 7.08 -1.78
C VAL A 211 -3.04 6.23 -1.64
N LEU A 212 -3.02 4.98 -2.09
CA LEU A 212 -4.18 4.07 -1.95
C LEU A 212 -4.54 3.88 -0.48
N GLY A 213 -3.56 3.63 0.38
CA GLY A 213 -3.78 3.48 1.83
C GLY A 213 -4.33 4.74 2.51
N CYS A 214 -3.91 5.94 2.06
CA CYS A 214 -4.40 7.22 2.57
C CYS A 214 -5.82 7.54 2.05
N ARG A 215 -6.07 7.38 0.74
CA ARG A 215 -7.27 7.87 0.07
C ARG A 215 -8.43 6.85 0.06
N ARG A 216 -8.22 5.61 0.53
CA ARG A 216 -9.20 4.54 0.52
C ARG A 216 -9.30 3.90 1.90
N THR A 217 -10.50 3.45 2.26
CA THR A 217 -10.77 2.77 3.54
C THR A 217 -10.79 1.24 3.40
N ASP A 218 -10.76 0.74 2.17
CA ASP A 218 -10.80 -0.69 1.84
C ASP A 218 -9.41 -1.34 1.68
N ILE A 219 -8.32 -0.56 1.81
CA ILE A 219 -6.96 -1.11 1.84
C ILE A 219 -6.61 -1.51 3.28
N ARG A 220 -6.54 -2.80 3.54
CA ARG A 220 -6.28 -3.35 4.88
C ARG A 220 -4.83 -3.13 5.33
N ALA A 221 -3.89 -3.33 4.42
CA ALA A 221 -2.46 -3.12 4.70
C ALA A 221 -1.69 -2.78 3.41
N ILE A 222 -0.54 -2.13 3.60
CA ILE A 222 0.41 -1.87 2.52
C ILE A 222 1.77 -2.51 2.80
N ALA A 223 2.50 -2.88 1.73
CA ALA A 223 3.89 -3.32 1.81
C ALA A 223 4.73 -2.58 0.75
N VAL A 224 5.69 -1.77 1.19
CA VAL A 224 6.34 -0.81 0.30
C VAL A 224 7.85 -0.76 0.49
N GLY A 225 8.58 -0.49 -0.60
CA GLY A 225 10.04 -0.33 -0.57
C GLY A 225 10.50 0.95 -1.27
N GLY A 226 11.48 1.64 -0.66
CA GLY A 226 12.16 2.80 -1.25
C GLY A 226 11.26 4.00 -1.59
N SER A 227 10.21 4.24 -0.81
CA SER A 227 9.08 5.12 -1.12
C SER A 227 9.17 6.49 -0.45
N VAL A 228 8.46 7.46 -0.99
CA VAL A 228 8.27 8.81 -0.43
C VAL A 228 6.79 9.19 -0.48
N ILE A 229 6.39 10.19 0.29
CA ILE A 229 4.98 10.63 0.37
C ILE A 229 4.55 11.29 -0.96
N TYR A 230 3.42 10.84 -1.53
CA TYR A 230 2.76 11.40 -2.72
C TYR A 230 1.35 11.96 -2.42
N PHE A 231 0.91 11.93 -1.18
CA PHE A 231 -0.41 12.36 -0.75
C PHE A 231 -0.33 13.55 0.21
N ASP A 232 -1.39 14.32 0.31
CA ASP A 232 -1.60 15.28 1.38
C ASP A 232 -2.30 14.58 2.55
N GLU A 233 -1.79 14.75 3.75
CA GLU A 233 -2.39 14.17 4.96
C GLU A 233 -3.85 14.60 5.17
N ALA A 234 -4.18 15.82 4.77
CA ALA A 234 -5.54 16.35 4.87
C ALA A 234 -6.56 15.57 4.02
N ASP A 235 -6.10 14.84 3.01
CA ASP A 235 -6.95 14.05 2.11
C ASP A 235 -7.10 12.59 2.59
N CYS A 236 -6.41 12.20 3.67
CA CYS A 236 -6.41 10.82 4.14
C CYS A 236 -7.69 10.45 4.89
N VAL A 237 -8.33 9.40 4.43
CA VAL A 237 -9.51 8.77 5.05
C VAL A 237 -9.22 7.35 5.53
N GLY A 238 -8.19 6.71 4.97
CA GLY A 238 -7.73 5.36 5.32
C GLY A 238 -6.49 5.39 6.22
N TYR A 239 -6.31 4.33 7.00
CA TYR A 239 -5.18 4.14 7.90
C TYR A 239 -4.79 2.66 7.90
N PRO A 240 -4.10 2.17 6.86
CA PRO A 240 -3.72 0.76 6.76
C PRO A 240 -2.58 0.42 7.70
N ALA A 241 -2.46 -0.86 8.05
CA ALA A 241 -1.21 -1.42 8.56
C ALA A 241 -0.09 -1.27 7.51
N ALA A 242 1.17 -1.17 7.93
CA ALA A 242 2.26 -0.92 7.01
C ALA A 242 3.50 -1.78 7.26
N TRP A 243 3.99 -2.44 6.21
CA TRP A 243 5.32 -3.02 6.14
C TRP A 243 6.18 -2.16 5.20
N ILE A 244 7.30 -1.64 5.71
CA ILE A 244 8.12 -0.66 4.99
C ILE A 244 9.56 -1.16 4.93
N THR A 245 10.17 -1.16 3.75
CA THR A 245 11.59 -1.47 3.60
C THR A 245 12.35 -0.34 2.92
N ILE A 246 13.54 -0.02 3.44
CA ILE A 246 14.41 1.03 2.89
C ILE A 246 15.85 0.53 2.94
N GLY A 247 16.57 0.67 1.83
CA GLY A 247 18.01 0.39 1.80
C GLY A 247 18.83 1.44 2.54
N THR A 248 19.88 1.01 3.24
CA THR A 248 20.78 1.91 3.98
C THR A 248 21.44 2.95 3.07
N GLU A 249 21.80 2.54 1.84
CA GLU A 249 22.45 3.43 0.87
C GLU A 249 21.49 4.44 0.21
N GLU A 250 20.18 4.23 0.36
CA GLU A 250 19.14 5.13 -0.17
C GLU A 250 18.39 5.91 0.91
N LEU A 251 18.80 5.82 2.17
CA LEU A 251 18.13 6.45 3.29
C LEU A 251 18.22 7.98 3.17
N THR A 252 17.08 8.63 2.98
CA THR A 252 16.92 10.07 2.87
C THR A 252 15.82 10.55 3.79
N SER A 253 15.84 11.84 4.14
CA SER A 253 14.78 12.44 4.98
C SER A 253 13.37 12.22 4.42
N GLY A 254 13.20 12.21 3.09
CA GLY A 254 11.90 11.93 2.46
C GLY A 254 11.41 10.50 2.67
N ARG A 255 12.31 9.52 2.67
CA ARG A 255 11.97 8.11 2.95
C ARG A 255 11.76 7.86 4.44
N GLU A 256 12.55 8.50 5.29
CA GLU A 256 12.32 8.47 6.74
C GLU A 256 10.98 9.10 7.08
N ALA A 257 10.63 10.25 6.50
CA ALA A 257 9.33 10.90 6.68
C ALA A 257 8.15 9.99 6.25
N TYR A 258 8.33 9.19 5.19
CA TYR A 258 7.32 8.21 4.78
C TYR A 258 7.10 7.14 5.85
N ARG A 259 8.19 6.52 6.36
CA ARG A 259 8.14 5.54 7.45
C ARG A 259 7.51 6.14 8.71
N ASP A 260 7.98 7.31 9.10
CA ASP A 260 7.57 7.97 10.33
C ASP A 260 6.10 8.40 10.29
N TRP A 261 5.60 8.80 9.12
CA TRP A 261 4.18 9.13 8.95
C TRP A 261 3.28 7.92 9.29
N PHE A 262 3.58 6.72 8.76
CA PHE A 262 2.81 5.52 9.07
C PHE A 262 2.95 5.11 10.54
N ARG A 263 4.15 5.18 11.10
CA ARG A 263 4.40 4.92 12.53
C ARG A 263 3.58 5.85 13.42
N ASP A 264 3.66 7.14 13.18
CA ASP A 264 3.00 8.16 14.00
C ASP A 264 1.47 8.06 13.87
N ARG A 265 0.99 7.79 12.68
CA ARG A 265 -0.43 7.64 12.38
C ARG A 265 -1.04 6.40 13.03
N ALA A 266 -0.29 5.33 13.12
CA ALA A 266 -0.67 4.11 13.83
C ALA A 266 -0.56 4.25 15.38
N GLY A 267 -0.07 5.38 15.88
CA GLY A 267 0.14 5.63 17.31
C GLY A 267 1.27 4.82 17.93
N CYS A 268 2.19 4.32 17.11
CA CYS A 268 3.33 3.55 17.58
C CYS A 268 4.33 4.42 18.34
N SER A 269 5.10 3.81 19.27
CA SER A 269 6.24 4.44 19.91
C SER A 269 7.50 4.38 19.02
N ASP A 270 8.57 5.08 19.45
CA ASP A 270 9.88 5.01 18.79
C ASP A 270 10.65 3.72 19.10
N THR A 271 10.18 2.91 20.05
CA THR A 271 10.77 1.62 20.38
C THR A 271 10.22 0.53 19.48
N SER A 272 11.00 -0.54 19.30
CA SER A 272 10.64 -1.65 18.43
C SER A 272 11.26 -2.95 18.92
N MET A 273 10.68 -4.07 18.51
CA MET A 273 11.19 -5.41 18.77
C MET A 273 11.54 -6.10 17.44
N PRO A 274 12.55 -6.99 17.42
CA PRO A 274 12.83 -7.81 16.25
C PRO A 274 11.58 -8.57 15.77
N THR A 275 11.39 -8.65 14.46
CA THR A 275 10.33 -9.45 13.81
C THR A 275 10.89 -10.14 12.56
N GLU A 276 10.24 -11.19 12.11
CA GLU A 276 10.71 -11.91 10.92
C GLU A 276 10.58 -11.08 9.63
N PRO A 277 11.60 -11.16 8.73
CA PRO A 277 12.90 -11.83 8.91
C PRO A 277 13.84 -11.01 9.84
N ASP A 278 14.38 -11.65 10.89
CA ASP A 278 15.29 -11.01 11.84
C ASP A 278 16.75 -11.52 11.66
N PRO A 279 17.73 -10.65 11.38
CA PRO A 279 17.55 -9.28 10.89
C PRO A 279 17.08 -9.23 9.43
N PRO A 280 16.62 -8.10 8.86
CA PRO A 280 16.81 -6.73 9.35
C PRO A 280 15.50 -6.07 9.85
N CYS A 281 14.46 -6.83 10.12
CA CYS A 281 13.12 -6.31 10.38
C CYS A 281 12.82 -6.10 11.87
N VAL A 282 12.05 -5.05 12.15
CA VAL A 282 11.50 -4.75 13.47
C VAL A 282 10.00 -4.43 13.36
N ALA A 283 9.26 -4.74 14.41
CA ALA A 283 7.90 -4.26 14.64
C ALA A 283 7.94 -3.13 15.66
N TYR A 284 7.31 -1.98 15.36
CA TYR A 284 7.20 -0.89 16.32
C TYR A 284 6.25 -1.24 17.47
N ASP A 285 6.59 -0.79 18.68
CA ASP A 285 5.81 -1.04 19.88
C ASP A 285 4.63 -0.05 20.02
N GLY A 286 3.57 -0.48 20.69
CA GLY A 286 2.47 0.39 21.08
C GLY A 286 1.55 0.86 19.95
N CYS A 287 1.72 0.33 18.73
CA CYS A 287 0.82 0.61 17.63
C CYS A 287 -0.63 0.23 17.97
N ASN A 288 -1.59 0.90 17.34
CA ASN A 288 -2.97 0.42 17.32
C ASN A 288 -2.97 -1.04 16.80
N PRO A 289 -3.61 -1.98 17.50
CA PRO A 289 -3.62 -3.40 17.10
C PRO A 289 -4.07 -3.66 15.66
N ASP A 290 -4.97 -2.83 15.14
CA ASP A 290 -5.45 -2.96 13.76
C ASP A 290 -4.49 -2.38 12.71
N THR A 291 -3.52 -1.56 13.12
CA THR A 291 -2.59 -0.90 12.20
C THR A 291 -1.13 -1.07 12.63
N PRO A 292 -0.61 -2.30 12.81
CA PRO A 292 0.80 -2.51 13.13
C PRO A 292 1.70 -1.95 12.02
N VAL A 293 2.89 -1.48 12.43
CA VAL A 293 3.92 -1.00 11.51
C VAL A 293 5.21 -1.77 11.69
N HIS A 294 5.66 -2.42 10.61
CA HIS A 294 6.94 -3.09 10.54
C HIS A 294 7.92 -2.32 9.66
N TYR A 295 9.17 -2.32 10.03
CA TYR A 295 10.24 -1.66 9.28
C TYR A 295 11.44 -2.59 9.09
N CYS A 296 11.92 -2.70 7.85
CA CYS A 296 13.08 -3.50 7.49
C CYS A 296 14.14 -2.62 6.80
N GLN A 297 15.27 -2.41 7.45
CA GLN A 297 16.39 -1.66 6.86
C GLN A 297 17.43 -2.62 6.31
N HIS A 298 17.44 -2.85 4.99
CA HIS A 298 18.44 -3.72 4.36
C HIS A 298 19.74 -2.96 4.01
N PRO A 299 20.87 -3.66 3.82
CA PRO A 299 22.18 -3.01 3.64
C PRO A 299 22.37 -2.34 2.28
N ASP A 300 21.55 -2.67 1.28
CA ASP A 300 21.72 -2.25 -0.09
C ASP A 300 21.16 -0.83 -0.36
N GLY A 301 21.20 -0.41 -1.64
CA GLY A 301 20.61 0.81 -2.15
C GLY A 301 19.15 0.65 -2.58
N HIS A 302 18.77 1.33 -3.69
CA HIS A 302 17.39 1.38 -4.19
C HIS A 302 16.97 0.09 -4.92
N ILE A 303 16.75 -0.97 -4.16
CA ILE A 303 16.28 -2.27 -4.65
C ILE A 303 15.15 -2.83 -3.78
N TRP A 304 14.35 -3.73 -4.34
CA TRP A 304 13.49 -4.61 -3.55
C TRP A 304 14.35 -5.76 -3.00
N PRO A 305 14.44 -5.94 -1.68
CA PRO A 305 15.35 -6.92 -1.09
C PRO A 305 14.92 -8.37 -1.39
N ASP A 306 15.88 -9.30 -1.35
CA ASP A 306 15.62 -10.71 -1.68
C ASP A 306 14.57 -11.35 -0.76
N PHE A 307 14.50 -10.94 0.50
CA PHE A 307 13.49 -11.40 1.46
C PHE A 307 12.12 -10.70 1.29
N GLY A 308 12.05 -9.63 0.50
CA GLY A 308 10.93 -8.69 0.51
C GLY A 308 9.60 -9.32 0.10
N SER A 309 9.61 -10.25 -0.85
CA SER A 309 8.37 -10.88 -1.33
C SER A 309 7.75 -11.80 -0.28
N ASP A 310 8.57 -12.63 0.38
CA ASP A 310 8.12 -13.53 1.45
C ASP A 310 7.72 -12.74 2.70
N ALA A 311 8.51 -11.75 3.10
CA ALA A 311 8.22 -10.90 4.26
C ALA A 311 6.93 -10.07 4.07
N MET A 312 6.69 -9.56 2.87
CA MET A 312 5.45 -8.89 2.51
C MET A 312 4.24 -9.80 2.73
N TRP A 313 4.30 -11.03 2.19
CA TRP A 313 3.18 -11.96 2.33
C TRP A 313 3.00 -12.42 3.78
N GLN A 314 4.09 -12.68 4.50
CA GLN A 314 4.04 -12.97 5.93
C GLN A 314 3.37 -11.84 6.72
N PHE A 315 3.63 -10.58 6.37
CA PHE A 315 2.95 -9.44 6.98
C PHE A 315 1.46 -9.37 6.64
N PHE A 316 1.09 -9.57 5.37
CA PHE A 316 -0.31 -9.53 4.96
C PHE A 316 -1.14 -10.68 5.52
N SER A 317 -0.56 -11.87 5.62
CA SER A 317 -1.25 -13.06 6.12
C SER A 317 -1.69 -12.95 7.58
N GLN A 318 -1.10 -12.03 8.38
CA GLN A 318 -1.55 -11.76 9.75
C GLN A 318 -3.00 -11.24 9.84
N PHE A 319 -3.57 -10.79 8.74
CA PHE A 319 -4.92 -10.24 8.66
C PHE A 319 -5.94 -11.22 8.05
N LEU A 320 -5.55 -12.48 7.91
CA LEU A 320 -6.40 -13.50 7.27
C LEU A 320 -7.09 -14.45 8.27
N ASP A 321 -6.72 -14.38 9.55
CA ASP A 321 -7.26 -15.21 10.63
C ASP A 321 -8.63 -14.73 11.13
#